data_284a4867674b97cabcb8e340ed90005a
#
_entry.id   284a4867674b97cabcb8e340ed90005a
#
_cell.length_a   1.000
_cell.length_b   1.000
_cell.length_c   1.000
_cell.angle_alpha   90.00
_cell.angle_beta   90.00
_cell.angle_gamma   90.00
#
_symmetry.space_group_name_H-M   'P 1'
#
loop_
_entity.id
_entity.type
_entity.pdbx_description
1 polymer ?
#
loop_
_entity_poly.entity_id
_entity_poly.type
_entity_poly.pdbx_seq_one_letter_code
_entity_poly.pdbx_strand_id
1 'polypeptide(L)'
;LLSGDWRRYLRLGSRSAYAIRAFGFYSGGDRPRRVNIGGTLGLRGYPEFGYIVGTRAYMLNQEIRFPVLTHLTLGSPLGDVDFPEIQAGFFGDIGKAVLHQDSERALLGSWGISFRLALGPFAVLRLDLGRRFSDGNFRGYSLDRSQRDPGFVHFFFGYNY
;
A
#
# COMPACT_ATOMS: atom_id res chain seq x y z
N LEU A 1 -10.38 -16.20 15.90
CA LEU A 1 -9.56 -15.30 15.12
C LEU A 1 -8.60 -16.09 14.26
N LEU A 2 -8.54 -15.81 12.95
CA LEU A 2 -7.58 -16.34 11.99
C LEU A 2 -7.04 -15.20 11.15
N SER A 3 -5.72 -15.15 10.95
CA SER A 3 -5.09 -14.19 10.05
C SER A 3 -3.88 -14.81 9.36
N GLY A 4 -3.65 -14.41 8.11
CA GLY A 4 -2.50 -14.81 7.33
C GLY A 4 -1.98 -13.61 6.52
N ASP A 5 -0.67 -13.45 6.47
CA ASP A 5 0.05 -12.45 5.66
C ASP A 5 1.19 -13.17 4.93
N TRP A 6 0.95 -13.45 3.66
CA TRP A 6 1.92 -14.12 2.81
C TRP A 6 2.56 -13.11 1.87
N ARG A 7 3.90 -13.15 1.78
CA ARG A 7 4.68 -12.24 0.95
C ARG A 7 5.71 -13.02 0.13
N ARG A 8 5.85 -12.65 -1.13
CA ARG A 8 6.86 -13.22 -2.02
C ARG A 8 7.51 -12.13 -2.87
N TYR A 9 8.82 -12.25 -3.04
CA TYR A 9 9.61 -11.39 -3.88
C TYR A 9 10.27 -12.25 -4.96
N LEU A 10 10.00 -11.93 -6.21
CA LEU A 10 10.58 -12.61 -7.38
C LEU A 10 11.56 -11.64 -8.03
N ARG A 11 12.79 -12.10 -8.19
CA ARG A 11 13.82 -11.32 -8.88
C ARG A 11 13.54 -11.34 -10.39
N LEU A 12 13.37 -10.16 -11.00
CA LEU A 12 13.14 -10.00 -12.44
C LEU A 12 14.45 -9.64 -13.19
N GLY A 13 15.46 -9.22 -12.46
CA GLY A 13 16.76 -8.82 -13.00
C GLY A 13 17.78 -8.58 -11.90
N SER A 14 18.91 -7.97 -12.21
CA SER A 14 19.97 -7.70 -11.23
C SER A 14 19.50 -6.79 -10.09
N ARG A 15 18.64 -5.81 -10.39
CA ARG A 15 18.13 -4.82 -9.45
C ARG A 15 16.61 -4.61 -9.52
N SER A 16 15.89 -5.45 -10.27
CA SER A 16 14.45 -5.37 -10.44
C SER A 16 13.77 -6.53 -9.73
N ALA A 17 12.63 -6.28 -9.11
CA ALA A 17 11.87 -7.27 -8.37
C ALA A 17 10.36 -7.11 -8.58
N TYR A 18 9.66 -8.23 -8.58
CA TYR A 18 8.21 -8.28 -8.45
C TYR A 18 7.87 -8.70 -7.02
N ALA A 19 7.14 -7.85 -6.34
CA ALA A 19 6.65 -8.09 -4.98
C ALA A 19 5.16 -8.40 -5.02
N ILE A 20 4.74 -9.44 -4.34
CA ILE A 20 3.34 -9.81 -4.15
C ILE A 20 3.08 -10.07 -2.67
N ARG A 21 1.95 -9.59 -2.18
CA ARG A 21 1.48 -9.83 -0.82
C ARG A 21 0.00 -10.20 -0.85
N ALA A 22 -0.35 -11.30 -0.23
CA ALA A 22 -1.73 -11.71 0.02
C ALA A 22 -1.99 -11.69 1.54
N PHE A 23 -3.01 -10.96 1.94
CA PHE A 23 -3.43 -10.86 3.34
C PHE A 23 -4.87 -11.34 3.48
N GLY A 24 -5.13 -12.11 4.52
CA GLY A 24 -6.45 -12.58 4.91
C GLY A 24 -6.68 -12.44 6.41
N PHE A 25 -7.89 -12.06 6.79
CA PHE A 25 -8.30 -11.91 8.19
C PHE A 25 -9.74 -12.37 8.37
N TYR A 26 -9.98 -13.13 9.42
CA TYR A 26 -11.30 -13.57 9.87
C TYR A 26 -11.41 -13.54 11.38
N SER A 27 -12.45 -12.90 11.90
CA SER A 27 -12.79 -12.91 13.32
C SER A 27 -14.29 -13.14 13.51
N GLY A 28 -14.65 -14.16 14.26
CA GLY A 28 -16.03 -14.51 14.65
C GLY A 28 -16.15 -14.61 16.16
N GLY A 29 -17.37 -14.96 16.63
CA GLY A 29 -17.76 -15.07 18.04
C GLY A 29 -18.54 -13.84 18.52
N ASP A 30 -18.84 -13.75 19.81
CA ASP A 30 -19.68 -12.72 20.41
C ASP A 30 -19.06 -11.31 20.37
N ARG A 31 -17.73 -11.24 20.37
CA ARG A 31 -16.97 -9.98 20.32
C ARG A 31 -15.88 -10.05 19.23
N PRO A 32 -16.27 -10.00 17.94
CA PRO A 32 -15.31 -10.14 16.87
C PRO A 32 -14.38 -8.95 16.80
N ARG A 33 -13.09 -9.21 16.65
CA ARG A 33 -12.08 -8.18 16.40
C ARG A 33 -12.21 -7.65 14.99
N ARG A 34 -11.81 -6.40 14.80
CA ARG A 34 -11.82 -5.72 13.51
C ARG A 34 -10.39 -5.46 13.06
N VAL A 35 -10.17 -5.51 11.74
CA VAL A 35 -8.92 -5.11 11.09
C VAL A 35 -9.21 -4.00 10.11
N ASN A 36 -8.30 -3.04 10.03
CA ASN A 36 -8.26 -2.04 8.96
C ASN A 36 -7.29 -2.51 7.87
N ILE A 37 -7.67 -2.36 6.61
CA ILE A 37 -6.81 -2.72 5.46
C ILE A 37 -6.44 -1.51 4.59
N GLY A 38 -6.88 -0.29 4.95
CA GLY A 38 -6.47 0.94 4.28
C GLY A 38 -5.07 1.40 4.70
N GLY A 39 -4.56 2.38 4.00
CA GLY A 39 -3.29 3.04 4.30
C GLY A 39 -2.10 2.60 3.45
N THR A 40 -0.97 3.21 3.72
CA THR A 40 0.27 3.06 2.93
C THR A 40 0.88 1.66 2.96
N LEU A 41 0.60 0.88 4.02
CA LEU A 41 1.00 -0.52 4.16
C LEU A 41 -0.12 -1.50 3.84
N GLY A 42 -1.29 -0.99 3.49
CA GLY A 42 -2.49 -1.73 3.11
C GLY A 42 -2.92 -1.45 1.68
N LEU A 43 -4.18 -1.05 1.50
CA LEU A 43 -4.70 -0.51 0.24
C LEU A 43 -4.23 0.94 0.10
N ARG A 44 -3.27 1.17 -0.76
CA ARG A 44 -2.72 2.51 -1.03
C ARG A 44 -3.79 3.42 -1.62
N GLY A 45 -3.72 4.70 -1.25
CA GLY A 45 -4.71 5.67 -1.66
C GLY A 45 -5.92 5.77 -0.73
N TYR A 46 -6.12 4.84 0.18
CA TYR A 46 -7.22 4.88 1.15
C TYR A 46 -6.73 5.28 2.55
N PRO A 47 -7.64 5.83 3.39
CA PRO A 47 -7.27 6.27 4.74
C PRO A 47 -6.70 5.14 5.59
N GLU A 48 -5.72 5.49 6.42
CA GLU A 48 -5.00 4.54 7.26
C GLU A 48 -5.81 4.08 8.48
N PHE A 49 -6.77 4.87 8.94
CA PHE A 49 -7.52 4.59 10.17
C PHE A 49 -9.02 4.64 9.98
N GLY A 50 -9.71 3.61 10.47
CA GLY A 50 -11.13 3.63 10.80
C GLY A 50 -12.14 3.49 9.67
N TYR A 51 -11.73 3.54 8.40
CA TYR A 51 -12.69 3.61 7.28
C TYR A 51 -12.89 2.28 6.55
N ILE A 52 -11.81 1.53 6.34
CA ILE A 52 -11.86 0.25 5.62
C ILE A 52 -11.66 -0.89 6.63
N VAL A 53 -12.65 -1.04 7.49
CA VAL A 53 -12.60 -1.92 8.66
C VAL A 53 -13.58 -3.06 8.50
N GLY A 54 -13.16 -4.28 8.82
CA GLY A 54 -14.01 -5.46 8.79
C GLY A 54 -13.63 -6.51 9.83
N THR A 55 -14.56 -7.41 10.11
CA THR A 55 -14.33 -8.67 10.85
C THR A 55 -13.85 -9.79 9.94
N ARG A 56 -14.05 -9.59 8.63
CA ARG A 56 -13.48 -10.40 7.54
C ARG A 56 -12.83 -9.44 6.56
N ALA A 57 -11.60 -9.71 6.17
CA ALA A 57 -10.90 -8.89 5.20
C ALA A 57 -9.95 -9.74 4.36
N TYR A 58 -9.77 -9.33 3.11
CA TYR A 58 -8.71 -9.84 2.24
C TYR A 58 -8.12 -8.72 1.42
N MET A 59 -6.87 -8.87 1.07
CA MET A 59 -6.12 -7.88 0.31
C MET A 59 -5.03 -8.55 -0.50
N LEU A 60 -4.83 -8.06 -1.71
CA LEU A 60 -3.73 -8.43 -2.59
C LEU A 60 -3.01 -7.15 -3.03
N ASN A 61 -1.72 -7.08 -2.75
CA ASN A 61 -0.85 -6.02 -3.25
C ASN A 61 0.14 -6.61 -4.24
N GLN A 62 0.39 -5.92 -5.33
CA GLN A 62 1.38 -6.27 -6.33
C GLN A 62 2.21 -5.05 -6.70
N GLU A 63 3.50 -5.24 -6.91
CA GLU A 63 4.38 -4.14 -7.29
C GLU A 63 5.59 -4.66 -8.07
N ILE A 64 5.82 -4.07 -9.24
CA ILE A 64 7.05 -4.26 -9.99
C ILE A 64 7.98 -3.09 -9.67
N ARG A 65 9.18 -3.38 -9.18
CA ARG A 65 10.19 -2.39 -8.78
C ARG A 65 11.40 -2.47 -9.70
N PHE A 66 11.93 -1.30 -10.06
CA PHE A 66 13.14 -1.19 -10.87
C PHE A 66 13.91 0.08 -10.51
N PRO A 67 15.24 0.08 -10.63
CA PRO A 67 16.04 1.27 -10.38
C PRO A 67 15.82 2.29 -11.50
N VAL A 68 15.62 3.55 -11.12
CA VAL A 68 15.59 4.69 -12.05
C VAL A 68 16.92 5.42 -12.00
N LEU A 69 17.47 5.56 -10.80
CA LEU A 69 18.76 6.19 -10.57
C LEU A 69 19.56 5.30 -9.61
N THR A 70 20.75 4.88 -10.02
CA THR A 70 21.55 3.97 -9.21
C THR A 70 22.46 4.69 -8.21
N HIS A 71 22.72 5.96 -8.46
CA HIS A 71 23.52 6.82 -7.60
C HIS A 71 23.16 8.29 -7.86
N LEU A 72 22.96 9.05 -6.80
CA LEU A 72 22.71 10.50 -6.86
C LEU A 72 23.56 11.17 -5.79
N THR A 73 24.51 12.00 -6.23
CA THR A 73 25.28 12.88 -5.34
C THR A 73 24.73 14.28 -5.44
N LEU A 74 24.32 14.85 -4.32
CA LEU A 74 23.92 16.27 -4.21
C LEU A 74 25.01 17.03 -3.50
N GLY A 75 25.71 17.91 -4.25
CA GLY A 75 26.69 18.83 -3.71
C GLY A 75 26.02 19.94 -2.88
N SER A 76 26.52 20.20 -1.70
CA SER A 76 26.10 21.32 -0.87
C SER A 76 27.30 22.07 -0.28
N PRO A 77 27.15 23.33 0.15
CA PRO A 77 28.22 24.09 0.81
C PRO A 77 28.74 23.42 2.10
N LEU A 78 27.98 22.45 2.65
CA LEU A 78 28.32 21.70 3.87
C LEU A 78 28.90 20.31 3.58
N GLY A 79 29.08 19.95 2.31
CA GLY A 79 29.55 18.64 1.86
C GLY A 79 28.57 17.94 0.90
N ASP A 80 29.04 16.90 0.28
CA ASP A 80 28.23 16.11 -0.66
C ASP A 80 27.35 15.10 0.08
N VAL A 81 26.10 14.99 -0.36
CA VAL A 81 25.15 14.00 0.14
C VAL A 81 24.92 12.95 -0.94
N ASP A 82 25.30 11.72 -0.64
CA ASP A 82 25.14 10.58 -1.53
C ASP A 82 23.86 9.81 -1.23
N PHE A 83 22.99 9.67 -2.25
CA PHE A 83 21.81 8.83 -2.21
C PHE A 83 22.07 7.56 -3.01
N PRO A 84 22.03 6.38 -2.36
CA PRO A 84 22.51 5.14 -2.98
C PRO A 84 21.68 4.67 -4.17
N GLU A 85 20.37 4.82 -4.12
CA GLU A 85 19.47 4.37 -5.19
C GLU A 85 18.10 5.02 -5.09
N ILE A 86 17.56 5.43 -6.25
CA ILE A 86 16.16 5.80 -6.41
C ILE A 86 15.48 4.69 -7.23
N GLN A 87 14.49 4.05 -6.63
CA GLN A 87 13.67 3.05 -7.30
C GLN A 87 12.31 3.64 -7.69
N ALA A 88 11.80 3.23 -8.84
CA ALA A 88 10.40 3.38 -9.19
C ALA A 88 9.72 2.02 -9.21
N GLY A 89 8.39 2.03 -9.14
CA GLY A 89 7.59 0.83 -9.29
C GLY A 89 6.20 1.14 -9.81
N PHE A 90 5.62 0.15 -10.48
CA PHE A 90 4.19 0.13 -10.78
C PHE A 90 3.51 -0.77 -9.78
N PHE A 91 2.42 -0.30 -9.21
CA PHE A 91 1.67 -1.07 -8.23
C PHE A 91 0.20 -1.22 -8.59
N GLY A 92 -0.40 -2.28 -8.08
CA GLY A 92 -1.83 -2.54 -8.08
C GLY A 92 -2.24 -3.22 -6.78
N ASP A 93 -3.23 -2.65 -6.12
CA ASP A 93 -3.77 -3.13 -4.86
C ASP A 93 -5.27 -3.38 -5.01
N ILE A 94 -5.76 -4.48 -4.47
CA ILE A 94 -7.20 -4.76 -4.36
C ILE A 94 -7.49 -5.34 -2.98
N GLY A 95 -8.67 -5.08 -2.45
CA GLY A 95 -9.10 -5.67 -1.18
C GLY A 95 -10.52 -5.29 -0.78
N LYS A 96 -11.03 -6.04 0.17
CA LYS A 96 -12.36 -5.86 0.73
C LYS A 96 -12.34 -6.16 2.22
N ALA A 97 -13.05 -5.31 2.99
CA ALA A 97 -13.28 -5.54 4.41
C ALA A 97 -14.77 -5.53 4.70
N VAL A 98 -15.28 -6.59 5.32
CA VAL A 98 -16.70 -6.82 5.55
C VAL A 98 -16.96 -6.93 7.05
N LEU A 99 -18.01 -6.27 7.54
CA LEU A 99 -18.55 -6.51 8.87
C LEU A 99 -19.49 -7.72 8.84
N HIS A 100 -19.67 -8.41 9.96
CA HIS A 100 -20.44 -9.66 10.03
C HIS A 100 -21.88 -9.52 9.47
N GLN A 101 -22.46 -8.32 9.54
CA GLN A 101 -23.83 -8.02 9.10
C GLN A 101 -23.92 -7.41 7.69
N ASP A 102 -22.78 -7.03 7.07
CA ASP A 102 -22.70 -6.25 5.84
C ASP A 102 -21.93 -7.04 4.78
N SER A 103 -22.57 -8.01 4.12
CA SER A 103 -21.93 -8.80 3.06
C SER A 103 -21.73 -8.05 1.74
N GLU A 104 -22.45 -6.94 1.52
CA GLU A 104 -22.52 -6.23 0.23
C GLU A 104 -21.59 -5.02 0.10
N ARG A 105 -20.45 -5.00 0.81
CA ARG A 105 -19.48 -3.92 0.63
C ARG A 105 -18.76 -4.03 -0.71
N ALA A 106 -18.43 -2.89 -1.29
CA ALA A 106 -17.69 -2.82 -2.52
C ALA A 106 -16.27 -3.42 -2.41
N LEU A 107 -15.77 -3.98 -3.49
CA LEU A 107 -14.35 -4.26 -3.66
C LEU A 107 -13.64 -2.93 -3.95
N LEU A 108 -12.57 -2.66 -3.24
CA LEU A 108 -11.76 -1.47 -3.40
C LEU A 108 -10.44 -1.81 -4.06
N GLY A 109 -9.91 -0.88 -4.82
CA GLY A 109 -8.59 -1.04 -5.39
C GLY A 109 -7.93 0.28 -5.71
N SER A 110 -6.64 0.20 -5.99
CA SER A 110 -5.84 1.32 -6.45
C SER A 110 -4.71 0.81 -7.34
N TRP A 111 -4.22 1.69 -8.18
CA TRP A 111 -3.05 1.45 -9.01
C TRP A 111 -2.28 2.74 -9.23
N GLY A 112 -1.02 2.65 -9.54
CA GLY A 112 -0.20 3.84 -9.73
C GLY A 112 1.29 3.57 -9.83
N ILE A 113 2.05 4.63 -9.60
CA ILE A 113 3.51 4.64 -9.62
C ILE A 113 4.01 4.96 -8.21
N SER A 114 5.02 4.24 -7.76
CA SER A 114 5.70 4.43 -6.49
C SER A 114 7.14 4.85 -6.74
N PHE A 115 7.63 5.87 -6.05
CA PHE A 115 9.04 6.23 -6.01
C PHE A 115 9.58 5.98 -4.62
N ARG A 116 10.76 5.39 -4.54
CA ARG A 116 11.43 5.04 -3.28
C ARG A 116 12.84 5.57 -3.29
N LEU A 117 13.18 6.26 -2.22
CA LEU A 117 14.53 6.70 -1.93
C LEU A 117 15.00 6.04 -0.63
N ALA A 118 16.02 5.21 -0.72
CA ALA A 118 16.65 4.66 0.46
C ALA A 118 17.47 5.73 1.18
N LEU A 119 17.23 5.90 2.48
CA LEU A 119 17.98 6.79 3.37
C LEU A 119 18.82 5.93 4.31
N GLY A 120 19.85 5.31 3.76
CA GLY A 120 20.65 4.34 4.49
C GLY A 120 19.95 2.97 4.67
N PRO A 121 20.44 2.11 5.57
CA PRO A 121 19.95 0.72 5.69
C PRO A 121 18.59 0.59 6.36
N PHE A 122 18.12 1.61 7.08
CA PHE A 122 16.96 1.50 7.95
C PHE A 122 15.77 2.34 7.53
N ALA A 123 15.95 3.37 6.72
CA ALA A 123 14.88 4.30 6.38
C ALA A 123 14.62 4.38 4.88
N VAL A 124 13.36 4.58 4.53
CA VAL A 124 12.91 4.80 3.16
C VAL A 124 11.92 5.97 3.12
N LEU A 125 12.11 6.84 2.15
CA LEU A 125 11.09 7.77 1.69
C LEU A 125 10.36 7.12 0.52
N ARG A 126 9.03 7.13 0.56
CA ARG A 126 8.20 6.62 -0.54
C ARG A 126 7.14 7.66 -0.90
N LEU A 127 7.00 7.89 -2.19
CA LEU A 127 5.96 8.70 -2.79
C LEU A 127 5.14 7.82 -3.72
N ASP A 128 3.86 7.65 -3.42
CA ASP A 128 2.91 6.92 -4.25
C ASP A 128 1.96 7.91 -4.93
N LEU A 129 1.88 7.83 -6.25
CA LEU A 129 0.97 8.60 -7.10
C LEU A 129 0.04 7.61 -7.78
N GLY A 130 -1.27 7.76 -7.61
CA GLY A 130 -2.16 6.74 -8.14
C GLY A 130 -3.62 7.13 -8.25
N ARG A 131 -4.43 6.15 -8.64
CA ARG A 131 -5.88 6.28 -8.77
C ARG A 131 -6.57 5.16 -8.02
N ARG A 132 -7.65 5.52 -7.33
CA ARG A 132 -8.57 4.61 -6.65
C ARG A 132 -9.65 4.14 -7.60
N PHE A 133 -10.18 2.97 -7.37
CA PHE A 133 -11.38 2.45 -8.02
C PHE A 133 -12.19 1.58 -7.08
N SER A 134 -13.45 1.36 -7.42
CA SER A 134 -14.37 0.50 -6.68
C SER A 134 -15.38 -0.10 -7.63
N ASP A 135 -15.81 -1.33 -7.38
CA ASP A 135 -16.87 -2.02 -8.14
C ASP A 135 -18.29 -1.56 -7.78
N GLY A 136 -18.47 -0.76 -6.74
CA GLY A 136 -19.78 -0.32 -6.25
C GLY A 136 -19.81 1.08 -5.66
N ASN A 137 -19.13 2.04 -6.26
CA ASN A 137 -19.09 3.44 -5.80
C ASN A 137 -18.79 3.57 -4.29
N PHE A 138 -17.85 2.77 -3.80
CA PHE A 138 -17.43 2.73 -2.38
C PHE A 138 -18.53 2.32 -1.40
N ARG A 139 -19.55 1.58 -1.87
CA ARG A 139 -20.67 1.12 -1.04
C ARG A 139 -20.18 0.42 0.24
N GLY A 140 -20.80 0.78 1.36
CA GLY A 140 -20.50 0.20 2.67
C GLY A 140 -19.30 0.80 3.42
N TYR A 141 -18.63 1.82 2.84
CA TYR A 141 -17.53 2.52 3.49
C TYR A 141 -17.87 4.00 3.74
N SER A 142 -17.52 4.48 4.94
CA SER A 142 -17.74 5.88 5.34
C SER A 142 -16.61 6.78 4.84
N LEU A 143 -16.43 6.83 3.51
CA LEU A 143 -15.41 7.65 2.89
C LEU A 143 -15.95 9.04 2.54
N ASP A 144 -15.17 10.07 2.85
CA ASP A 144 -15.45 11.45 2.48
C ASP A 144 -15.31 11.67 0.96
N ARG A 145 -15.79 12.81 0.45
CA ARG A 145 -15.73 13.14 -0.97
C ARG A 145 -14.29 13.14 -1.49
N SER A 146 -13.36 13.69 -0.75
CA SER A 146 -11.93 13.71 -1.10
C SER A 146 -11.30 12.31 -1.15
N GLN A 147 -11.78 11.39 -0.31
CA GLN A 147 -11.32 10.00 -0.26
C GLN A 147 -11.93 9.14 -1.36
N ARG A 148 -13.02 9.60 -1.98
CA ARG A 148 -13.65 9.00 -3.16
C ARG A 148 -13.12 9.57 -4.48
N ASP A 149 -12.38 10.69 -4.41
CA ASP A 149 -11.67 11.21 -5.59
C ASP A 149 -10.76 10.11 -6.15
N PRO A 150 -10.77 9.87 -7.48
CA PRO A 150 -9.95 8.83 -8.04
C PRO A 150 -8.45 9.09 -7.85
N GLY A 151 -7.98 10.34 -7.89
CA GLY A 151 -6.57 10.67 -7.74
C GLY A 151 -6.11 10.66 -6.28
N PHE A 152 -4.85 10.26 -6.04
CA PHE A 152 -4.21 10.41 -4.73
C PHE A 152 -2.69 10.57 -4.83
N VAL A 153 -2.15 11.21 -3.82
CA VAL A 153 -0.72 11.33 -3.55
C VAL A 153 -0.51 10.89 -2.11
N HIS A 154 0.32 9.87 -1.91
CA HIS A 154 0.72 9.42 -0.57
C HIS A 154 2.22 9.58 -0.39
N PHE A 155 2.60 10.19 0.71
CA PHE A 155 3.97 10.28 1.16
C PHE A 155 4.13 9.38 2.39
N PHE A 156 5.17 8.58 2.40
CA PHE A 156 5.51 7.69 3.51
C PHE A 156 6.99 7.84 3.87
N PHE A 157 7.23 8.00 5.14
CA PHE A 157 8.55 7.90 5.74
C PHE A 157 8.53 6.79 6.78
N GLY A 158 9.42 5.84 6.68
CA GLY A 158 9.43 4.71 7.60
C GLY A 158 10.61 3.78 7.38
N TYR A 159 10.51 2.61 8.02
CA TYR A 159 11.54 1.58 7.91
C TYR A 159 11.44 0.85 6.57
N ASN A 160 12.60 0.42 6.07
CA ASN A 160 12.70 -0.42 4.88
C ASN A 160 12.47 -1.87 5.32
N TYR A 161 11.30 -2.42 4.98
CA TYR A 161 10.96 -3.83 5.21
C TYR A 161 11.10 -4.65 3.94
#